data_449af2bbe302dbfaaa4927f3a60af7cf
#
_entry.id   449af2bbe302dbfaaa4927f3a60af7cf
#
_cell.length_a   1.000
_cell.length_b   1.000
_cell.length_c   1.000
_cell.angle_alpha   90.00
_cell.angle_beta   90.00
_cell.angle_gamma   90.00
#
_symmetry.space_group_name_H-M   'P 1'
#
loop_
_entity.id
_entity.type
_entity.pdbx_description
1 polymer ?
#
loop_
_entity_poly.entity_id
_entity_poly.type
_entity_poly.pdbx_seq_one_letter_code
_entity_poly.pdbx_strand_id
1 'polypeptide(L)'
;MAENKIPILTSEQRAAALEKGLQARIARKEAKEKLAAGEIALSNVLESDDEAVRRMRVVDLIQAMPGYGKARAAKVMEGCGIAESRRIQGLGERQKERLVGFFSE
;
A
#
# COMPACT_ATOMS: atom_id res chain seq x y z
N MET A 1 -32.89 -24.02 0.98
CA MET A 1 -32.37 -23.55 0.81
C MET A 1 -31.74 -22.86 0.69
N ALA A 2 -31.54 -22.53 0.64
CA ALA A 2 -30.92 -21.92 0.50
C ALA A 2 -30.30 -21.59 0.26
N GLU A 3 -30.37 -21.46 0.06
CA GLU A 3 -29.65 -21.15 -0.14
C GLU A 3 -28.70 -20.64 -0.30
N ASN A 4 -28.54 -20.46 -1.05
CA ASN A 4 -27.39 -19.99 -1.37
C ASN A 4 -26.95 -18.79 -0.73
N LYS A 5 -25.92 -18.78 -0.10
CA LYS A 5 -25.52 -17.72 0.73
C LYS A 5 -24.47 -16.85 0.12
N ILE A 6 -23.86 -17.29 -0.96
CA ILE A 6 -22.86 -16.50 -1.68
C ILE A 6 -23.60 -15.67 -2.71
N PRO A 7 -23.46 -14.34 -2.67
CA PRO A 7 -24.14 -13.50 -3.65
C PRO A 7 -23.64 -13.79 -5.05
N ILE A 8 -24.55 -13.91 -5.97
CA ILE A 8 -24.19 -14.09 -7.36
C ILE A 8 -24.22 -12.73 -8.04
N LEU A 9 -23.07 -12.30 -8.51
CA LEU A 9 -22.95 -11.01 -9.17
C LEU A 9 -23.51 -11.10 -10.59
N THR A 10 -24.17 -10.04 -11.01
CA THR A 10 -24.61 -9.92 -12.41
C THR A 10 -23.37 -9.68 -13.28
N SER A 11 -23.53 -9.82 -14.58
CA SER A 11 -22.44 -9.54 -15.51
C SER A 11 -21.92 -8.12 -15.34
N GLU A 12 -22.83 -7.16 -15.16
CA GLU A 12 -22.45 -5.77 -14.96
C GLU A 12 -21.70 -5.58 -13.66
N GLN A 13 -22.14 -6.24 -12.60
CA GLN A 13 -21.47 -6.15 -11.30
C GLN A 13 -20.08 -6.77 -11.35
N ARG A 14 -19.97 -7.87 -12.08
CA ARG A 14 -18.68 -8.53 -12.27
C ARG A 14 -17.72 -7.64 -13.03
N ALA A 15 -18.18 -7.04 -14.10
CA ALA A 15 -17.37 -6.13 -14.91
C ALA A 15 -16.92 -4.93 -14.08
N ALA A 16 -17.84 -4.37 -13.28
CA ALA A 16 -17.50 -3.25 -12.42
C ALA A 16 -16.47 -3.63 -11.36
N ALA A 17 -16.60 -4.84 -10.78
CA ALA A 17 -15.65 -5.31 -9.78
C ALA A 17 -14.27 -5.54 -10.38
N LEU A 18 -14.21 -6.10 -11.59
CA LEU A 18 -12.94 -6.31 -12.29
C LEU A 18 -12.28 -4.98 -12.63
N GLU A 19 -13.08 -4.02 -13.09
CA GLU A 19 -12.59 -2.69 -13.43
C GLU A 19 -12.01 -2.01 -12.20
N LYS A 20 -12.73 -2.06 -11.09
CA LYS A 20 -12.27 -1.47 -9.84
C LYS A 20 -10.98 -2.12 -9.35
N GLY A 21 -10.90 -3.45 -9.45
CA GLY A 21 -9.70 -4.18 -9.07
C GLY A 21 -8.51 -3.81 -9.94
N LEU A 22 -8.75 -3.66 -11.24
CA LEU A 22 -7.72 -3.26 -12.18
C LEU A 22 -7.21 -1.85 -11.86
N GLN A 23 -8.14 -0.90 -11.62
CA GLN A 23 -7.76 0.46 -11.28
C GLN A 23 -6.96 0.51 -9.98
N ALA A 24 -7.33 -0.31 -9.00
CA ALA A 24 -6.60 -0.37 -7.74
C ALA A 24 -5.16 -0.87 -7.96
N ARG A 25 -5.00 -1.89 -8.79
CA ARG A 25 -3.67 -2.42 -9.10
C ARG A 25 -2.82 -1.40 -9.82
N ILE A 26 -3.42 -0.69 -10.77
CA ILE A 26 -2.72 0.37 -11.52
C ILE A 26 -2.27 1.47 -10.58
N ALA A 27 -3.16 1.92 -9.69
CA ALA A 27 -2.84 2.98 -8.74
C ALA A 27 -1.66 2.59 -7.84
N ARG A 28 -1.67 1.34 -7.35
CA ARG A 28 -0.59 0.87 -6.48
C ARG A 28 0.73 0.74 -7.24
N LYS A 29 0.66 0.25 -8.48
CA LYS A 29 1.84 0.12 -9.32
C LYS A 29 2.46 1.49 -9.60
N GLU A 30 1.61 2.46 -9.96
CA GLU A 30 2.08 3.82 -10.25
C GLU A 30 2.71 4.46 -9.02
N ALA A 31 2.12 4.28 -7.86
CA ALA A 31 2.68 4.83 -6.63
C ALA A 31 4.07 4.26 -6.36
N LYS A 32 4.24 2.95 -6.55
CA LYS A 32 5.54 2.30 -6.37
C LYS A 32 6.56 2.78 -7.39
N GLU A 33 6.15 2.92 -8.64
CA GLU A 33 7.05 3.37 -9.70
C GLU A 33 7.51 4.80 -9.48
N LYS A 34 6.60 5.68 -9.10
CA LYS A 34 6.95 7.08 -8.83
C LYS A 34 7.87 7.20 -7.63
N LEU A 35 7.62 6.40 -6.61
CA LEU A 35 8.46 6.40 -5.43
C LEU A 35 9.87 5.89 -5.77
N ALA A 36 9.95 4.82 -6.55
CA ALA A 36 11.23 4.25 -6.98
C ALA A 36 12.02 5.22 -7.85
N ALA A 37 11.32 6.00 -8.66
CA ALA A 37 11.95 6.99 -9.55
C ALA A 37 12.30 8.29 -8.85
N GLY A 38 11.89 8.46 -7.59
CA GLY A 38 12.14 9.70 -6.87
C GLY A 38 11.22 10.85 -7.27
N GLU A 39 10.13 10.53 -7.97
CA GLU A 39 9.19 11.56 -8.41
C GLU A 39 8.28 12.05 -7.29
N ILE A 40 8.04 11.20 -6.30
CA ILE A 40 7.26 11.58 -5.12
C ILE A 40 7.99 11.11 -3.87
N ALA A 41 7.77 11.80 -2.78
CA ALA A 41 8.37 11.43 -1.50
C ALA A 41 7.49 10.39 -0.79
N LEU A 42 8.10 9.62 0.11
CA LEU A 42 7.36 8.64 0.90
C LEU A 42 6.22 9.31 1.67
N SER A 43 6.47 10.51 2.22
CA SER A 43 5.44 11.22 2.96
C SER A 43 4.19 11.50 2.11
N ASN A 44 4.39 11.77 0.83
CA ASN A 44 3.27 11.99 -0.09
C ASN A 44 2.40 10.74 -0.20
N VAL A 45 3.03 9.57 -0.29
CA VAL A 45 2.31 8.31 -0.41
C VAL A 45 1.56 8.01 0.89
N LEU A 46 2.20 8.25 2.02
CA LEU A 46 1.60 7.98 3.33
C LEU A 46 0.38 8.86 3.60
N GLU A 47 0.34 10.04 2.97
CA GLU A 47 -0.79 10.97 3.13
C GLU A 47 -1.77 10.90 1.97
N SER A 48 -1.65 9.90 1.10
CA SER A 48 -2.52 9.77 -0.05
C SER A 48 -3.98 9.54 0.35
N ASP A 49 -4.88 10.14 -0.42
CA ASP A 49 -6.31 9.94 -0.24
C ASP A 49 -6.83 8.77 -1.08
N ASP A 50 -6.00 8.24 -1.95
CA ASP A 50 -6.38 7.13 -2.81
C ASP A 50 -6.54 5.86 -1.97
N GLU A 51 -7.76 5.33 -1.95
CA GLU A 51 -8.07 4.16 -1.13
C GLU A 51 -7.21 2.95 -1.50
N ALA A 52 -6.93 2.76 -2.77
CA ALA A 52 -6.10 1.65 -3.22
C ALA A 52 -4.70 1.73 -2.64
N VAL A 53 -4.15 2.95 -2.59
CA VAL A 53 -2.82 3.18 -2.02
C VAL A 53 -2.87 3.01 -0.50
N ARG A 54 -3.91 3.51 0.14
CA ARG A 54 -4.05 3.41 1.60
C ARG A 54 -4.15 1.97 2.08
N ARG A 55 -4.59 1.06 1.22
CA ARG A 55 -4.72 -0.35 1.56
C ARG A 55 -3.44 -1.15 1.32
N MET A 56 -2.41 -0.52 0.76
CA MET A 56 -1.14 -1.20 0.57
C MET A 56 -0.46 -1.50 1.90
N ARG A 57 0.29 -2.57 1.92
CA ARG A 57 1.14 -2.85 3.08
C ARG A 57 2.33 -1.92 3.04
N VAL A 58 2.71 -1.42 4.21
CA VAL A 58 3.84 -0.51 4.31
C VAL A 58 5.13 -1.18 3.82
N VAL A 59 5.30 -2.46 4.14
CA VAL A 59 6.51 -3.20 3.73
C VAL A 59 6.64 -3.28 2.21
N ASP A 60 5.52 -3.41 1.50
CA ASP A 60 5.56 -3.44 0.02
C ASP A 60 6.01 -2.11 -0.54
N LEU A 61 5.60 -1.03 0.12
CA LEU A 61 5.98 0.31 -0.28
C LEU A 61 7.48 0.52 -0.07
N ILE A 62 8.00 0.07 1.06
CA ILE A 62 9.43 0.20 1.35
C ILE A 62 10.26 -0.60 0.35
N GLN A 63 9.80 -1.78 -0.03
CA GLN A 63 10.49 -2.60 -1.02
C GLN A 63 10.58 -1.92 -2.38
N ALA A 64 9.69 -0.99 -2.66
CA ALA A 64 9.73 -0.22 -3.90
C ALA A 64 10.82 0.84 -3.89
N MET A 65 11.34 1.18 -2.70
CA MET A 65 12.43 2.17 -2.60
C MET A 65 13.72 1.57 -3.16
N PRO A 66 14.51 2.36 -3.89
CA PRO A 66 15.77 1.85 -4.44
C PRO A 66 16.69 1.32 -3.35
N GLY A 67 17.22 0.14 -3.57
CA GLY A 67 18.14 -0.48 -2.63
C GLY A 67 17.50 -1.21 -1.47
N TYR A 68 16.17 -1.28 -1.43
CA TYR A 68 15.46 -1.95 -0.33
C TYR A 68 14.79 -3.22 -0.81
N GLY A 69 15.44 -4.35 -0.55
CA GLY A 69 14.84 -5.64 -0.81
C GLY A 69 14.00 -6.08 0.38
N LYS A 70 13.51 -7.31 0.32
CA LYS A 70 12.63 -7.86 1.34
C LYS A 70 13.25 -7.82 2.74
N ALA A 71 14.50 -8.24 2.86
CA ALA A 71 15.18 -8.30 4.17
C ALA A 71 15.38 -6.90 4.75
N ARG A 72 15.80 -5.96 3.93
CA ARG A 72 16.00 -4.59 4.38
C ARG A 72 14.71 -3.92 4.78
N ALA A 73 13.66 -4.16 3.99
CA ALA A 73 12.36 -3.61 4.31
C ALA A 73 11.86 -4.12 5.66
N ALA A 74 12.06 -5.40 5.93
CA ALA A 74 11.66 -5.98 7.21
C ALA A 74 12.41 -5.34 8.37
N LYS A 75 13.69 -5.05 8.19
CA LYS A 75 14.49 -4.40 9.23
C LYS A 75 14.03 -2.97 9.48
N VAL A 76 13.66 -2.26 8.43
CA VAL A 76 13.14 -0.90 8.58
C VAL A 76 11.84 -0.93 9.36
N MET A 77 10.95 -1.86 9.03
CA MET A 77 9.69 -2.01 9.74
C MET A 77 9.92 -2.27 11.23
N GLU A 78 10.84 -3.18 11.53
CA GLU A 78 11.16 -3.51 12.90
C GLU A 78 11.72 -2.30 13.65
N GLY A 79 12.64 -1.58 13.02
CA GLY A 79 13.24 -0.40 13.61
C GLY A 79 12.24 0.72 13.86
N CYS A 80 11.19 0.79 13.08
CA CYS A 80 10.16 1.80 13.26
C CYS A 80 9.00 1.32 14.13
N GLY A 81 9.08 0.08 14.62
CA GLY A 81 8.02 -0.47 15.45
C GLY A 81 6.74 -0.73 14.69
N ILE A 82 6.85 -1.11 13.43
CA ILE A 82 5.68 -1.36 12.57
C ILE A 82 5.62 -2.84 12.21
N ALA A 83 4.46 -3.46 12.43
CA ALA A 83 4.27 -4.86 12.07
C ALA A 83 4.28 -5.01 10.54
N GLU A 84 4.80 -6.13 10.05
CA GLU A 84 4.89 -6.35 8.60
C GLU A 84 3.54 -6.39 7.92
N SER A 85 2.49 -6.73 8.66
CA SER A 85 1.14 -6.76 8.10
C SER A 85 0.46 -5.40 8.10
N ARG A 86 1.09 -4.38 8.68
CA ARG A 86 0.49 -3.05 8.78
C ARG A 86 0.30 -2.43 7.41
N ARG A 87 -0.88 -1.87 7.20
CA ARG A 87 -1.21 -1.16 5.96
C ARG A 87 -1.07 0.34 6.19
N ILE A 88 -0.92 1.09 5.10
CA ILE A 88 -0.75 2.54 5.19
C ILE A 88 -1.86 3.18 6.01
N GLN A 89 -3.11 2.79 5.76
CA GLN A 89 -4.26 3.36 6.48
C GLN A 89 -4.25 3.05 7.98
N GLY A 90 -3.50 2.05 8.39
CA GLY A 90 -3.41 1.66 9.79
C GLY A 90 -2.24 2.24 10.54
N LEU A 91 -1.42 3.07 9.89
CA LEU A 91 -0.27 3.65 10.54
C LEU A 91 -0.66 4.73 11.55
N GLY A 92 -0.04 4.69 12.74
CA GLY A 92 -0.20 5.75 13.70
C GLY A 92 0.70 6.93 13.33
N GLU A 93 0.42 8.09 13.90
CA GLU A 93 1.18 9.30 13.59
C GLU A 93 2.66 9.16 13.90
N ARG A 94 3.00 8.56 15.03
CA ARG A 94 4.40 8.37 15.40
C ARG A 94 5.10 7.39 14.47
N GLN A 95 4.39 6.38 14.03
CA GLN A 95 4.96 5.42 13.09
C GLN A 95 5.25 6.08 11.75
N LYS A 96 4.35 6.95 11.29
CA LYS A 96 4.57 7.71 10.06
C LYS A 96 5.80 8.61 10.22
N GLU A 97 5.90 9.30 11.34
CA GLU A 97 7.02 10.20 11.59
C GLU A 97 8.34 9.47 11.59
N ARG A 98 8.39 8.31 12.23
CA ARG A 98 9.61 7.51 12.28
C ARG A 98 10.01 7.04 10.90
N LEU A 99 9.02 6.59 10.13
CA LEU A 99 9.27 6.07 8.79
C LEU A 99 9.75 7.18 7.86
N VAL A 100 9.08 8.31 7.88
CA VAL A 100 9.48 9.46 7.05
C VAL A 100 10.86 9.95 7.46
N GLY A 101 11.11 10.01 8.77
CA GLY A 101 12.42 10.43 9.28
C GLY A 101 13.55 9.51 8.84
N PHE A 102 13.27 8.21 8.80
CA PHE A 102 14.25 7.23 8.36
C PHE A 102 14.71 7.50 6.93
N PHE A 103 13.77 7.84 6.05
CA PHE A 103 14.07 8.06 4.64
C PHE A 103 14.41 9.51 4.30
N SER A 104 14.38 10.40 5.26
CA SER A 104 14.68 11.81 5.03
C SER A 104 16.16 12.17 5.22
N GLU A 105 16.96 11.20 5.62
CA GLU A 105 18.38 11.47 5.89
C GLU A 105 19.24 11.39 4.67
#